data_a9949cba14e77e179ad22ffcdc27fd36
#
_entry.id   a9949cba14e77e179ad22ffcdc27fd36
#
_cell.length_a   1.000
_cell.length_b   1.000
_cell.length_c   1.000
_cell.angle_alpha   90.00
_cell.angle_beta   90.00
_cell.angle_gamma   90.00
#
_symmetry.space_group_name_H-M   'P 1'
#
loop_
_entity.id
_entity.type
_entity.pdbx_description
1 polymer ?
#
loop_
_entity_poly.entity_id
_entity_poly.type
_entity_poly.pdbx_seq_one_letter_code
_entity_poly.pdbx_strand_id
1 'polypeptide(L)'
;MAHPYFADELLARAKEKGPVTIGLAGAGQMGTDIIVQVALMPGVRIGAIAEVRTQNAIDAVILSGRDRSDIAITSNANGIDAAIESGKIAVTDNLGALAAAGRIDVIIDATGNPNIGTLFALDVMKHGKHIVMLNVEADITIGRFLKEEARKAGVIYTGAAGDEPACTLEIIGFARSLGMEVIAAGKGKNNPLKIDAMPADYEKEARDRNMNARMLVEFVDGSKTAIEMVAIANATGLVPDVPGMHGPTATLEELASVLCPKADGGILNRK
;
A
#
# COMPACT_ATOMS: atom_id res chain seq x y z
N MET A 1 21.02 18.62 18.03
CA MET A 1 20.33 18.85 16.75
C MET A 1 19.05 18.02 16.79
N ALA A 2 17.88 18.64 16.66
CA ALA A 2 16.63 17.88 16.50
C ALA A 2 16.73 17.08 15.19
N HIS A 3 16.36 15.81 15.22
CA HIS A 3 16.22 15.04 13.98
C HIS A 3 15.09 15.71 13.18
N PRO A 4 15.35 16.09 11.92
CA PRO A 4 14.30 16.63 11.07
C PRO A 4 13.19 15.58 10.90
N TYR A 5 11.94 16.02 11.00
CA TYR A 5 10.84 15.16 10.63
C TYR A 5 10.92 14.84 9.12
N PHE A 6 10.42 13.68 8.72
CA PHE A 6 10.43 13.25 7.31
C PHE A 6 9.86 14.33 6.36
N ALA A 7 8.84 15.08 6.80
CA ALA A 7 8.30 16.20 6.05
C ALA A 7 9.33 17.32 5.81
N ASP A 8 10.20 17.58 6.77
CA ASP A 8 11.25 18.61 6.63
C ASP A 8 12.32 18.17 5.63
N GLU A 9 12.65 16.88 5.60
CA GLU A 9 13.58 16.31 4.62
C GLU A 9 13.01 16.36 3.20
N LEU A 10 11.72 16.06 3.02
CA LEU A 10 11.02 16.20 1.74
C LEU A 10 10.99 17.66 1.26
N LEU A 11 10.73 18.62 2.16
CA LEU A 11 10.76 20.03 1.84
C LEU A 11 12.17 20.52 1.48
N ALA A 12 13.20 20.07 2.19
CA ALA A 12 14.58 20.41 1.89
C ALA A 12 14.97 19.88 0.49
N ARG A 13 14.65 18.59 0.22
CA ARG A 13 14.84 18.01 -1.11
C ARG A 13 14.10 18.78 -2.21
N ALA A 14 12.86 19.14 -1.94
CA ALA A 14 12.03 19.85 -2.95
C ALA A 14 12.61 21.22 -3.32
N LYS A 15 13.28 21.90 -2.39
CA LYS A 15 13.97 23.17 -2.66
C LYS A 15 15.21 22.98 -3.56
N GLU A 16 15.90 21.87 -3.41
CA GLU A 16 17.15 21.61 -4.14
C GLU A 16 16.91 20.94 -5.50
N LYS A 17 16.00 19.98 -5.55
CA LYS A 17 15.82 19.05 -6.69
C LYS A 17 14.39 18.99 -7.22
N GLY A 18 13.49 19.79 -6.69
CA GLY A 18 12.06 19.70 -6.94
C GLY A 18 11.36 18.61 -6.09
N PRO A 19 10.02 18.59 -6.05
CA PRO A 19 9.26 17.60 -5.31
C PRO A 19 9.47 16.19 -5.86
N VAL A 20 9.34 15.17 -5.01
CA VAL A 20 9.26 13.78 -5.44
C VAL A 20 8.03 13.61 -6.32
N THR A 21 8.21 13.17 -7.54
CA THR A 21 7.12 12.99 -8.52
C THR A 21 6.65 11.55 -8.53
N ILE A 22 5.40 11.35 -8.15
CA ILE A 22 4.74 10.04 -8.02
C ILE A 22 3.97 9.72 -9.30
N GLY A 23 4.16 8.50 -9.82
CA GLY A 23 3.28 7.85 -10.75
C GLY A 23 2.36 6.87 -10.00
N LEU A 24 1.06 6.99 -10.19
CA LEU A 24 0.07 6.14 -9.53
C LEU A 24 -0.60 5.21 -10.54
N ALA A 25 -0.59 3.91 -10.28
CA ALA A 25 -1.35 2.92 -11.03
C ALA A 25 -2.61 2.55 -10.26
N GLY A 26 -3.78 2.85 -10.84
CA GLY A 26 -5.10 2.65 -10.24
C GLY A 26 -5.63 3.90 -9.53
N ALA A 27 -6.85 4.30 -9.90
CA ALA A 27 -7.61 5.38 -9.27
C ALA A 27 -8.98 4.87 -8.77
N GLY A 28 -8.96 3.71 -8.13
CA GLY A 28 -10.06 3.21 -7.32
C GLY A 28 -10.17 3.99 -6.01
N GLN A 29 -10.85 3.44 -5.01
CA GLN A 29 -11.00 4.10 -3.71
C GLN A 29 -9.65 4.50 -3.11
N MET A 30 -8.74 3.55 -2.90
CA MET A 30 -7.43 3.81 -2.30
C MET A 30 -6.57 4.77 -3.14
N GLY A 31 -6.58 4.59 -4.47
CA GLY A 31 -5.85 5.50 -5.37
C GLY A 31 -6.39 6.93 -5.30
N THR A 32 -7.70 7.11 -5.19
CA THR A 32 -8.33 8.42 -4.98
C THR A 32 -7.89 9.05 -3.67
N ASP A 33 -7.89 8.28 -2.58
CA ASP A 33 -7.45 8.76 -1.26
C ASP A 33 -5.98 9.18 -1.29
N ILE A 34 -5.11 8.43 -1.99
CA ILE A 34 -3.70 8.79 -2.19
C ILE A 34 -3.58 10.11 -2.96
N ILE A 35 -4.33 10.30 -4.06
CA ILE A 35 -4.29 11.53 -4.86
C ILE A 35 -4.67 12.74 -4.00
N VAL A 36 -5.77 12.63 -3.24
CA VAL A 36 -6.25 13.70 -2.35
C VAL A 36 -5.24 13.98 -1.24
N GLN A 37 -4.69 12.94 -0.60
CA GLN A 37 -3.73 13.11 0.50
C GLN A 37 -2.41 13.71 0.01
N VAL A 38 -1.86 13.24 -1.11
CA VAL A 38 -0.60 13.76 -1.68
C VAL A 38 -0.73 15.25 -2.05
N ALA A 39 -1.91 15.72 -2.45
CA ALA A 39 -2.13 17.14 -2.73
C ALA A 39 -1.92 18.04 -1.50
N LEU A 40 -2.03 17.49 -0.30
CA LEU A 40 -1.80 18.18 0.98
C LEU A 40 -0.37 18.00 1.51
N MET A 41 0.41 17.06 0.95
CA MET A 41 1.74 16.72 1.46
C MET A 41 2.82 17.62 0.84
N PRO A 42 3.66 18.28 1.66
CA PRO A 42 4.73 19.10 1.13
C PRO A 42 5.88 18.22 0.57
N GLY A 43 6.47 18.69 -0.53
CA GLY A 43 7.66 18.05 -1.10
C GLY A 43 7.40 16.81 -1.95
N VAL A 44 6.14 16.41 -2.15
CA VAL A 44 5.71 15.35 -3.06
C VAL A 44 4.60 15.85 -3.98
N ARG A 45 4.41 15.19 -5.11
CA ARG A 45 3.30 15.49 -6.04
C ARG A 45 2.91 14.26 -6.86
N ILE A 46 1.66 14.17 -7.25
CA ILE A 46 1.25 13.26 -8.33
C ILE A 46 1.67 13.88 -9.67
N GLY A 47 2.47 13.16 -10.44
CA GLY A 47 2.87 13.54 -11.80
C GLY A 47 2.01 12.89 -12.86
N ALA A 48 1.66 11.61 -12.67
CA ALA A 48 0.83 10.87 -13.61
C ALA A 48 0.00 9.80 -12.91
N ILE A 49 -1.16 9.47 -13.52
CA ILE A 49 -2.07 8.43 -13.05
C ILE A 49 -2.40 7.53 -14.24
N ALA A 50 -2.18 6.21 -14.07
CA ALA A 50 -2.65 5.21 -15.02
C ALA A 50 -3.91 4.53 -14.47
N GLU A 51 -5.01 4.65 -15.20
CA GLU A 51 -6.30 4.09 -14.83
C GLU A 51 -7.08 3.68 -16.08
N VAL A 52 -7.57 2.43 -16.11
CA VAL A 52 -8.32 1.89 -17.25
C VAL A 52 -9.54 2.76 -17.57
N ARG A 53 -10.27 3.16 -16.54
CA ARG A 53 -11.35 4.13 -16.65
C ARG A 53 -10.82 5.51 -16.33
N THR A 54 -10.22 6.15 -17.31
CA THR A 54 -9.55 7.45 -17.15
C THR A 54 -10.42 8.51 -16.48
N GLN A 55 -11.73 8.41 -16.57
CA GLN A 55 -12.65 9.32 -15.87
C GLN A 55 -12.50 9.23 -14.35
N ASN A 56 -12.25 8.03 -13.79
CA ASN A 56 -12.01 7.90 -12.33
C ASN A 56 -10.78 8.70 -11.89
N ALA A 57 -9.70 8.65 -12.68
CA ALA A 57 -8.49 9.42 -12.40
C ALA A 57 -8.75 10.93 -12.48
N ILE A 58 -9.52 11.36 -13.49
CA ILE A 58 -9.91 12.76 -13.65
C ILE A 58 -10.73 13.25 -12.45
N ASP A 59 -11.73 12.48 -12.04
CA ASP A 59 -12.60 12.83 -10.92
C ASP A 59 -11.81 12.89 -9.60
N ALA A 60 -10.86 11.97 -9.40
CA ALA A 60 -9.97 11.98 -8.25
C ALA A 60 -9.04 13.21 -8.21
N VAL A 61 -8.52 13.65 -9.36
CA VAL A 61 -7.71 14.87 -9.46
C VAL A 61 -8.56 16.10 -9.14
N ILE A 62 -9.80 16.18 -9.64
CA ILE A 62 -10.72 17.27 -9.33
C ILE A 62 -11.07 17.27 -7.82
N LEU A 63 -11.31 16.09 -7.24
CA LEU A 63 -11.58 15.94 -5.81
C LEU A 63 -10.40 16.42 -4.94
N SER A 64 -9.17 16.31 -5.43
CA SER A 64 -7.98 16.82 -4.74
C SER A 64 -7.83 18.36 -4.76
N GLY A 65 -8.78 19.08 -5.34
CA GLY A 65 -8.78 20.55 -5.43
C GLY A 65 -8.09 21.11 -6.67
N ARG A 66 -7.78 20.27 -7.66
CA ARG A 66 -7.23 20.69 -8.95
C ARG A 66 -8.32 20.93 -9.99
N ASP A 67 -8.05 21.79 -10.94
CA ASP A 67 -8.94 22.06 -12.05
C ASP A 67 -8.78 21.07 -13.22
N ARG A 68 -9.80 20.94 -14.05
CA ARG A 68 -9.72 20.13 -15.27
C ARG A 68 -8.60 20.59 -16.22
N SER A 69 -8.27 21.86 -16.22
CA SER A 69 -7.17 22.45 -17.03
C SER A 69 -5.79 21.98 -16.58
N ASP A 70 -5.65 21.47 -15.35
CA ASP A 70 -4.41 20.91 -14.80
C ASP A 70 -4.19 19.46 -15.26
N ILE A 71 -5.09 18.89 -16.04
CA ILE A 71 -5.03 17.50 -16.50
C ILE A 71 -4.65 17.44 -17.96
N ALA A 72 -3.72 16.54 -18.30
CA ALA A 72 -3.38 16.19 -19.67
C ALA A 72 -3.61 14.70 -19.91
N ILE A 73 -4.46 14.35 -20.89
CA ILE A 73 -4.69 12.96 -21.27
C ILE A 73 -3.67 12.58 -22.34
N THR A 74 -2.95 11.47 -22.12
CA THR A 74 -1.89 11.01 -23.03
C THR A 74 -1.77 9.49 -22.97
N SER A 75 -1.24 8.87 -24.03
CA SER A 75 -1.08 7.42 -24.14
C SER A 75 0.37 6.94 -24.15
N ASN A 76 1.35 7.86 -24.03
CA ASN A 76 2.76 7.52 -24.14
C ASN A 76 3.63 8.29 -23.13
N ALA A 77 4.84 7.76 -22.86
CA ALA A 77 5.77 8.29 -21.88
C ALA A 77 6.19 9.75 -22.15
N ASN A 78 6.45 10.11 -23.39
CA ASN A 78 6.85 11.49 -23.75
C ASN A 78 5.72 12.48 -23.46
N GLY A 79 4.46 12.09 -23.68
CA GLY A 79 3.30 12.91 -23.34
C GLY A 79 3.14 13.06 -21.83
N ILE A 80 3.46 12.02 -21.03
CA ILE A 80 3.49 12.10 -19.58
C ILE A 80 4.55 13.10 -19.13
N ASP A 81 5.77 12.97 -19.66
CA ASP A 81 6.87 13.87 -19.32
C ASP A 81 6.56 15.33 -19.67
N ALA A 82 6.00 15.58 -20.85
CA ALA A 82 5.58 16.92 -21.28
C ALA A 82 4.47 17.51 -20.38
N ALA A 83 3.51 16.69 -19.92
CA ALA A 83 2.49 17.12 -18.98
C ALA A 83 3.11 17.54 -17.64
N ILE A 84 4.00 16.72 -17.09
CA ILE A 84 4.71 17.01 -15.83
C ILE A 84 5.55 18.28 -15.95
N GLU A 85 6.25 18.48 -17.08
CA GLU A 85 7.02 19.70 -17.38
C GLU A 85 6.16 20.96 -17.39
N SER A 86 4.95 20.86 -17.92
CA SER A 86 4.00 21.97 -17.95
C SER A 86 3.23 22.19 -16.65
N GLY A 87 3.57 21.44 -15.57
CA GLY A 87 2.92 21.55 -14.25
C GLY A 87 1.58 20.84 -14.17
N LYS A 88 1.23 20.02 -15.18
CA LYS A 88 -0.02 19.25 -15.24
C LYS A 88 0.16 17.85 -14.68
N ILE A 89 -0.98 17.21 -14.36
CA ILE A 89 -1.05 15.79 -14.02
C ILE A 89 -1.44 15.03 -15.29
N ALA A 90 -0.60 14.06 -15.70
CA ALA A 90 -0.91 13.20 -16.82
C ALA A 90 -1.91 12.13 -16.42
N VAL A 91 -2.90 11.86 -17.25
CA VAL A 91 -3.84 10.73 -17.12
C VAL A 91 -3.70 9.84 -18.33
N THR A 92 -3.51 8.55 -18.11
CA THR A 92 -3.32 7.54 -19.15
C THR A 92 -4.08 6.25 -18.81
N ASP A 93 -4.35 5.41 -19.79
CA ASP A 93 -4.80 4.03 -19.64
C ASP A 93 -3.65 3.01 -19.83
N ASN A 94 -2.42 3.49 -20.03
CA ASN A 94 -1.26 2.71 -20.38
C ASN A 94 -0.22 2.63 -19.24
N LEU A 95 -0.19 1.49 -18.54
CA LEU A 95 0.77 1.22 -17.47
C LEU A 95 2.23 1.24 -17.96
N GLY A 96 2.50 0.72 -19.17
CA GLY A 96 3.84 0.74 -19.75
C GLY A 96 4.33 2.17 -20.03
N ALA A 97 3.44 3.07 -20.45
CA ALA A 97 3.77 4.48 -20.59
C ALA A 97 4.12 5.13 -19.24
N LEU A 98 3.39 4.79 -18.18
CA LEU A 98 3.67 5.26 -16.82
C LEU A 98 5.03 4.74 -16.33
N ALA A 99 5.34 3.46 -16.53
CA ALA A 99 6.62 2.86 -16.15
C ALA A 99 7.80 3.52 -16.89
N ALA A 100 7.63 3.84 -18.17
CA ALA A 100 8.68 4.37 -19.02
C ALA A 100 8.91 5.89 -18.88
N ALA A 101 7.97 6.65 -18.31
CA ALA A 101 8.05 8.11 -18.20
C ALA A 101 9.27 8.55 -17.36
N GLY A 102 10.13 9.38 -17.94
CA GLY A 102 11.42 9.77 -17.35
C GLY A 102 11.34 10.68 -16.15
N ARG A 103 10.24 11.41 -15.99
CA ARG A 103 10.03 12.39 -14.90
C ARG A 103 9.29 11.85 -13.68
N ILE A 104 9.07 10.56 -13.62
CA ILE A 104 8.52 9.86 -12.46
C ILE A 104 9.67 9.33 -11.60
N ASP A 105 9.72 9.68 -10.34
CA ASP A 105 10.74 9.22 -9.37
C ASP A 105 10.34 7.86 -8.75
N VAL A 106 9.05 7.71 -8.40
CA VAL A 106 8.52 6.54 -7.70
C VAL A 106 7.13 6.19 -8.22
N ILE A 107 6.88 4.90 -8.34
CA ILE A 107 5.56 4.36 -8.71
C ILE A 107 4.86 3.80 -7.47
N ILE A 108 3.55 4.03 -7.38
CA ILE A 108 2.67 3.35 -6.43
C ILE A 108 1.72 2.44 -7.22
N ASP A 109 1.72 1.14 -6.90
CA ASP A 109 0.74 0.20 -7.44
C ASP A 109 -0.46 0.06 -6.49
N ALA A 110 -1.60 0.60 -6.92
CA ALA A 110 -2.91 0.51 -6.27
C ALA A 110 -3.94 -0.19 -7.17
N THR A 111 -3.51 -1.07 -8.08
CA THR A 111 -4.39 -1.74 -9.05
C THR A 111 -5.29 -2.81 -8.44
N GLY A 112 -4.91 -3.38 -7.28
CA GLY A 112 -5.66 -4.44 -6.60
C GLY A 112 -5.77 -5.77 -7.38
N ASN A 113 -4.97 -5.94 -8.44
CA ASN A 113 -4.91 -7.18 -9.21
C ASN A 113 -3.49 -7.75 -9.15
N PRO A 114 -3.29 -8.94 -8.53
CA PRO A 114 -1.95 -9.48 -8.30
C PRO A 114 -1.18 -9.78 -9.59
N ASN A 115 -1.85 -10.23 -10.65
CA ASN A 115 -1.19 -10.52 -11.93
C ASN A 115 -0.73 -9.23 -12.63
N ILE A 116 -1.60 -8.23 -12.68
CA ILE A 116 -1.29 -6.92 -13.27
C ILE A 116 -0.18 -6.27 -12.47
N GLY A 117 -0.31 -6.18 -11.14
CA GLY A 117 0.69 -5.58 -10.26
C GLY A 117 2.06 -6.25 -10.37
N THR A 118 2.09 -7.57 -10.47
CA THR A 118 3.33 -8.32 -10.70
C THR A 118 4.05 -7.92 -11.97
N LEU A 119 3.34 -7.97 -13.11
CA LEU A 119 3.92 -7.65 -14.42
C LEU A 119 4.33 -6.17 -14.49
N PHE A 120 3.52 -5.31 -13.93
CA PHE A 120 3.79 -3.87 -13.84
C PHE A 120 5.00 -3.58 -12.96
N ALA A 121 5.12 -4.21 -11.79
CA ALA A 121 6.28 -4.05 -10.91
C ALA A 121 7.59 -4.42 -11.63
N LEU A 122 7.61 -5.54 -12.37
CA LEU A 122 8.78 -5.94 -13.16
C LEU A 122 9.10 -4.92 -14.26
N ASP A 123 8.10 -4.35 -14.90
CA ASP A 123 8.29 -3.33 -15.93
C ASP A 123 8.83 -2.02 -15.33
N VAL A 124 8.30 -1.58 -14.19
CA VAL A 124 8.78 -0.43 -13.42
C VAL A 124 10.27 -0.59 -13.05
N MET A 125 10.64 -1.78 -12.55
CA MET A 125 12.03 -2.09 -12.17
C MET A 125 12.99 -2.07 -13.36
N LYS A 126 12.56 -2.57 -14.54
CA LYS A 126 13.34 -2.49 -15.78
C LYS A 126 13.65 -1.05 -16.19
N HIS A 127 12.76 -0.12 -15.89
CA HIS A 127 12.95 1.31 -16.13
C HIS A 127 13.70 2.03 -15.00
N GLY A 128 14.26 1.28 -14.04
CA GLY A 128 15.07 1.82 -12.95
C GLY A 128 14.30 2.67 -11.93
N LYS A 129 12.99 2.43 -11.76
CA LYS A 129 12.14 3.20 -10.85
C LYS A 129 11.86 2.45 -9.56
N HIS A 130 11.77 3.21 -8.48
CA HIS A 130 11.32 2.72 -7.19
C HIS A 130 9.81 2.40 -7.23
N ILE A 131 9.38 1.38 -6.48
CA ILE A 131 7.97 0.98 -6.43
C ILE A 131 7.49 0.75 -4.99
N VAL A 132 6.30 1.27 -4.71
CA VAL A 132 5.54 1.03 -3.49
C VAL A 132 4.33 0.17 -3.83
N MET A 133 4.24 -1.01 -3.23
CA MET A 133 3.15 -1.97 -3.47
C MET A 133 2.04 -1.76 -2.45
N LEU A 134 0.94 -1.16 -2.88
CA LEU A 134 -0.32 -1.21 -2.15
C LEU A 134 -1.11 -2.50 -2.47
N ASN A 135 -0.69 -3.19 -3.53
CA ASN A 135 -1.20 -4.49 -3.97
C ASN A 135 -0.57 -5.60 -3.12
N VAL A 136 -1.06 -5.73 -1.89
CA VAL A 136 -0.55 -6.69 -0.92
C VAL A 136 -0.72 -8.14 -1.37
N GLU A 137 -1.70 -8.43 -2.20
CA GLU A 137 -1.96 -9.76 -2.77
C GLU A 137 -0.80 -10.21 -3.69
N ALA A 138 -0.22 -9.29 -4.46
CA ALA A 138 0.98 -9.58 -5.24
C ALA A 138 2.19 -9.78 -4.32
N ASP A 139 2.34 -8.93 -3.30
CA ASP A 139 3.47 -8.99 -2.37
C ASP A 139 3.50 -10.31 -1.59
N ILE A 140 2.39 -10.73 -0.99
CA ILE A 140 2.37 -11.99 -0.22
C ILE A 140 2.58 -13.24 -1.08
N THR A 141 2.24 -13.15 -2.38
CA THR A 141 2.34 -14.27 -3.31
C THR A 141 3.76 -14.43 -3.85
N ILE A 142 4.37 -13.35 -4.32
CA ILE A 142 5.68 -13.38 -4.98
C ILE A 142 6.60 -12.23 -4.55
N GLY A 143 6.29 -11.52 -3.48
CA GLY A 143 7.06 -10.34 -3.03
C GLY A 143 8.53 -10.63 -2.82
N ARG A 144 8.88 -11.83 -2.34
CA ARG A 144 10.28 -12.25 -2.20
C ARG A 144 11.01 -12.25 -3.55
N PHE A 145 10.37 -12.72 -4.61
CA PHE A 145 10.91 -12.68 -5.97
C PHE A 145 11.03 -11.23 -6.45
N LEU A 146 9.97 -10.44 -6.30
CA LEU A 146 9.97 -9.02 -6.70
C LEU A 146 11.05 -8.22 -5.96
N LYS A 147 11.25 -8.46 -4.67
CA LYS A 147 12.31 -7.84 -3.89
C LYS A 147 13.71 -8.17 -4.43
N GLU A 148 13.93 -9.42 -4.86
CA GLU A 148 15.21 -9.82 -5.44
C GLU A 148 15.43 -9.17 -6.83
N GLU A 149 14.38 -9.08 -7.65
CA GLU A 149 14.45 -8.36 -8.93
C GLU A 149 14.72 -6.85 -8.73
N ALA A 150 14.09 -6.22 -7.74
CA ALA A 150 14.37 -4.83 -7.37
C ALA A 150 15.83 -4.65 -6.92
N ARG A 151 16.36 -5.59 -6.12
CA ARG A 151 17.77 -5.57 -5.70
C ARG A 151 18.73 -5.66 -6.89
N LYS A 152 18.44 -6.52 -7.88
CA LYS A 152 19.21 -6.62 -9.12
C LYS A 152 19.14 -5.36 -9.96
N ALA A 153 17.99 -4.72 -10.01
CA ALA A 153 17.76 -3.47 -10.72
C ALA A 153 18.33 -2.23 -9.97
N GLY A 154 18.76 -2.38 -8.72
CA GLY A 154 19.25 -1.25 -7.89
C GLY A 154 18.15 -0.28 -7.47
N VAL A 155 16.90 -0.74 -7.37
CA VAL A 155 15.75 0.08 -6.99
C VAL A 155 15.14 -0.39 -5.66
N ILE A 156 14.32 0.48 -5.06
CA ILE A 156 13.57 0.17 -3.84
C ILE A 156 12.24 -0.48 -4.22
N TYR A 157 11.95 -1.61 -3.58
CA TYR A 157 10.66 -2.27 -3.54
C TYR A 157 10.20 -2.32 -2.08
N THR A 158 9.03 -1.77 -1.80
CA THR A 158 8.48 -1.71 -0.43
C THR A 158 6.96 -1.78 -0.45
N GLY A 159 6.36 -2.20 0.67
CA GLY A 159 4.94 -1.98 0.94
C GLY A 159 4.64 -0.52 1.28
N ALA A 160 3.38 -0.18 1.40
CA ALA A 160 2.95 1.15 1.77
C ALA A 160 3.16 1.41 3.28
N ALA A 161 3.80 2.52 3.63
CA ALA A 161 3.90 2.97 5.01
C ALA A 161 2.51 3.37 5.55
N GLY A 162 2.24 3.06 6.83
CA GLY A 162 0.96 3.36 7.46
C GLY A 162 -0.09 2.26 7.31
N ASP A 163 0.13 1.26 6.44
CA ASP A 163 -0.68 0.04 6.40
C ASP A 163 -0.34 -0.89 7.58
N GLU A 164 -1.26 -1.78 7.96
CA GLU A 164 -1.11 -2.61 9.16
C GLU A 164 0.18 -3.46 9.17
N PRO A 165 0.61 -4.09 8.06
CA PRO A 165 1.89 -4.78 8.04
C PRO A 165 3.07 -3.86 8.32
N ALA A 166 3.13 -2.69 7.70
CA ALA A 166 4.23 -1.74 7.87
C ALA A 166 4.28 -1.22 9.31
N CYS A 167 3.16 -0.76 9.87
CA CYS A 167 3.08 -0.30 11.25
C CYS A 167 3.48 -1.39 12.26
N THR A 168 3.05 -2.64 12.02
CA THR A 168 3.43 -3.76 12.87
C THR A 168 4.93 -4.04 12.81
N LEU A 169 5.53 -3.97 11.61
CA LEU A 169 6.97 -4.15 11.43
C LEU A 169 7.79 -3.05 12.10
N GLU A 170 7.32 -1.80 12.10
CA GLU A 170 7.96 -0.70 12.82
C GLU A 170 8.00 -0.98 14.33
N ILE A 171 6.87 -1.41 14.92
CA ILE A 171 6.79 -1.75 16.34
C ILE A 171 7.69 -2.95 16.67
N ILE A 172 7.68 -4.00 15.84
CA ILE A 172 8.56 -5.16 15.99
C ILE A 172 10.03 -4.75 15.92
N GLY A 173 10.39 -3.91 14.95
CA GLY A 173 11.74 -3.39 14.80
C GLY A 173 12.20 -2.59 16.01
N PHE A 174 11.33 -1.74 16.53
CA PHE A 174 11.58 -0.98 17.75
C PHE A 174 11.82 -1.90 18.96
N ALA A 175 10.92 -2.86 19.21
CA ALA A 175 11.06 -3.81 20.30
C ALA A 175 12.37 -4.62 20.22
N ARG A 176 12.69 -5.12 19.03
CA ARG A 176 13.96 -5.86 18.79
C ARG A 176 15.20 -4.98 18.98
N SER A 177 15.15 -3.71 18.64
CA SER A 177 16.27 -2.77 18.84
C SER A 177 16.57 -2.52 20.32
N LEU A 178 15.58 -2.73 21.19
CA LEU A 178 15.72 -2.69 22.65
C LEU A 178 16.15 -4.03 23.25
N GLY A 179 16.43 -5.05 22.42
CA GLY A 179 16.79 -6.40 22.88
C GLY A 179 15.61 -7.24 23.36
N MET A 180 14.37 -6.82 23.06
CA MET A 180 13.18 -7.59 23.45
C MET A 180 12.92 -8.71 22.43
N GLU A 181 12.56 -9.89 22.92
CA GLU A 181 12.05 -10.98 22.10
C GLU A 181 10.58 -10.72 21.78
N VAL A 182 10.21 -10.76 20.50
CA VAL A 182 8.83 -10.64 20.04
C VAL A 182 8.25 -12.04 19.89
N ILE A 183 7.33 -12.43 20.77
CA ILE A 183 6.72 -13.77 20.80
C ILE A 183 5.41 -13.85 20.01
N ALA A 184 4.71 -12.74 19.84
CA ALA A 184 3.49 -12.64 19.04
C ALA A 184 3.38 -11.29 18.37
N ALA A 185 2.82 -11.27 17.17
CA ALA A 185 2.51 -10.05 16.44
C ALA A 185 1.20 -10.23 15.67
N GLY A 186 0.44 -9.15 15.53
CA GLY A 186 -0.83 -9.17 14.83
C GLY A 186 -1.53 -7.83 14.88
N LYS A 187 -2.80 -7.80 14.47
CA LYS A 187 -3.63 -6.60 14.53
C LYS A 187 -4.93 -6.86 15.25
N GLY A 188 -5.47 -5.83 15.89
CA GLY A 188 -6.83 -5.85 16.44
C GLY A 188 -7.87 -5.79 15.31
N LYS A 189 -9.03 -6.41 15.56
CA LYS A 189 -10.18 -6.39 14.68
C LYS A 189 -11.45 -6.18 15.49
N ASN A 190 -12.26 -5.22 15.07
CA ASN A 190 -13.52 -4.89 15.75
C ASN A 190 -14.76 -5.37 14.99
N ASN A 191 -14.61 -5.99 13.83
CA ASN A 191 -15.73 -6.54 13.06
C ASN A 191 -16.00 -7.99 13.49
N PRO A 192 -17.26 -8.41 13.61
CA PRO A 192 -17.60 -9.82 13.76
C PRO A 192 -17.03 -10.66 12.61
N LEU A 193 -16.46 -11.81 12.93
CA LEU A 193 -15.99 -12.76 11.92
C LEU A 193 -17.20 -13.48 11.30
N LYS A 194 -17.30 -13.44 9.98
CA LYS A 194 -18.35 -14.09 9.18
C LYS A 194 -17.70 -14.84 8.02
N ILE A 195 -17.18 -16.01 8.32
CA ILE A 195 -16.37 -16.83 7.37
C ILE A 195 -17.13 -17.14 6.09
N ASP A 196 -18.45 -17.35 6.16
CA ASP A 196 -19.31 -17.71 5.03
C ASP A 196 -19.92 -16.50 4.32
N ALA A 197 -19.46 -15.29 4.60
CA ALA A 197 -19.97 -14.09 3.95
C ALA A 197 -19.73 -14.11 2.43
N MET A 198 -20.74 -13.72 1.67
CA MET A 198 -20.70 -13.64 0.21
C MET A 198 -20.89 -12.20 -0.26
N PRO A 199 -20.33 -11.81 -1.42
CA PRO A 199 -20.52 -10.47 -1.97
C PRO A 199 -21.99 -10.06 -2.12
N ALA A 200 -22.87 -11.01 -2.42
CA ALA A 200 -24.31 -10.77 -2.52
C ALA A 200 -24.93 -10.26 -1.21
N ASP A 201 -24.40 -10.67 -0.07
CA ASP A 201 -24.88 -10.24 1.26
C ASP A 201 -24.59 -8.76 1.54
N TYR A 202 -23.61 -8.19 0.83
CA TYR A 202 -23.09 -6.84 1.04
C TYR A 202 -23.37 -5.86 -0.11
N GLU A 203 -24.10 -6.26 -1.15
CA GLU A 203 -24.37 -5.40 -2.30
C GLU A 203 -25.06 -4.08 -1.95
N LYS A 204 -26.01 -4.12 -1.02
CA LYS A 204 -26.71 -2.90 -0.57
C LYS A 204 -25.76 -1.97 0.16
N GLU A 205 -25.00 -2.51 1.12
CA GLU A 205 -24.04 -1.73 1.92
C GLU A 205 -22.92 -1.16 1.02
N ALA A 206 -22.49 -1.94 0.03
CA ALA A 206 -21.52 -1.51 -0.96
C ALA A 206 -22.01 -0.31 -1.78
N ARG A 207 -23.27 -0.35 -2.24
CA ARG A 207 -23.88 0.78 -2.94
C ARG A 207 -23.99 2.01 -2.05
N ASP A 208 -24.45 1.83 -0.81
CA ASP A 208 -24.65 2.93 0.14
C ASP A 208 -23.33 3.63 0.51
N ARG A 209 -22.23 2.87 0.51
CA ARG A 209 -20.87 3.35 0.81
C ARG A 209 -20.01 3.66 -0.40
N ASN A 210 -20.53 3.51 -1.62
CA ASN A 210 -19.78 3.60 -2.87
C ASN A 210 -18.50 2.71 -2.87
N MET A 211 -18.63 1.49 -2.36
CA MET A 211 -17.57 0.49 -2.23
C MET A 211 -17.85 -0.74 -3.09
N ASN A 212 -16.83 -1.59 -3.24
CA ASN A 212 -17.00 -2.90 -3.87
C ASN A 212 -17.48 -3.92 -2.81
N ALA A 213 -18.57 -4.67 -3.12
CA ALA A 213 -19.13 -5.67 -2.22
C ALA A 213 -18.11 -6.78 -1.85
N ARG A 214 -17.23 -7.18 -2.77
CA ARG A 214 -16.15 -8.14 -2.49
C ARG A 214 -15.20 -7.62 -1.42
N MET A 215 -14.81 -6.34 -1.48
CA MET A 215 -13.94 -5.72 -0.49
C MET A 215 -14.58 -5.69 0.90
N LEU A 216 -15.89 -5.45 0.98
CA LEU A 216 -16.61 -5.49 2.26
C LEU A 216 -16.60 -6.90 2.86
N VAL A 217 -16.74 -7.94 2.03
CA VAL A 217 -16.64 -9.34 2.49
C VAL A 217 -15.24 -9.62 3.05
N GLU A 218 -14.18 -9.18 2.38
CA GLU A 218 -12.79 -9.38 2.83
C GLU A 218 -12.52 -8.78 4.23
N PHE A 219 -13.29 -7.77 4.63
CA PHE A 219 -13.20 -7.21 5.98
C PHE A 219 -13.85 -8.08 7.05
N VAL A 220 -14.78 -8.94 6.70
CA VAL A 220 -15.56 -9.73 7.67
C VAL A 220 -15.29 -11.23 7.61
N ASP A 221 -14.81 -11.78 6.47
CA ASP A 221 -14.53 -13.21 6.32
C ASP A 221 -13.15 -13.63 6.84
N GLY A 222 -12.30 -12.66 7.19
CA GLY A 222 -10.95 -12.88 7.70
C GLY A 222 -9.87 -12.93 6.63
N SER A 223 -10.20 -12.92 5.34
CA SER A 223 -9.22 -13.02 4.26
C SER A 223 -8.26 -11.83 4.24
N LYS A 224 -8.75 -10.61 4.39
CA LYS A 224 -7.89 -9.40 4.48
C LYS A 224 -6.91 -9.50 5.65
N THR A 225 -7.39 -9.92 6.82
CA THR A 225 -6.52 -10.13 7.99
C THR A 225 -5.46 -11.20 7.73
N ALA A 226 -5.84 -12.32 7.08
CA ALA A 226 -4.91 -13.36 6.73
C ALA A 226 -3.80 -12.88 5.78
N ILE A 227 -4.15 -12.09 4.76
CA ILE A 227 -3.22 -11.46 3.82
C ILE A 227 -2.19 -10.61 4.55
N GLU A 228 -2.64 -9.72 5.43
CA GLU A 228 -1.76 -8.84 6.20
C GLU A 228 -0.84 -9.60 7.16
N MET A 229 -1.36 -10.64 7.81
CA MET A 229 -0.54 -11.49 8.69
C MET A 229 0.50 -12.31 7.93
N VAL A 230 0.20 -12.73 6.71
CA VAL A 230 1.20 -13.38 5.82
C VAL A 230 2.33 -12.41 5.47
N ALA A 231 2.02 -11.13 5.20
CA ALA A 231 3.05 -10.12 4.95
C ALA A 231 3.99 -9.96 6.17
N ILE A 232 3.42 -9.90 7.38
CA ILE A 232 4.20 -9.83 8.64
C ILE A 232 5.03 -11.11 8.82
N ALA A 233 4.46 -12.29 8.61
CA ALA A 233 5.16 -13.57 8.71
C ALA A 233 6.34 -13.65 7.76
N ASN A 234 6.15 -13.27 6.49
CA ASN A 234 7.20 -13.25 5.48
C ASN A 234 8.35 -12.30 5.84
N ALA A 235 8.05 -11.17 6.46
CA ALA A 235 9.06 -10.17 6.82
C ALA A 235 9.81 -10.49 8.13
N THR A 236 9.17 -11.19 9.08
CA THR A 236 9.69 -11.39 10.43
C THR A 236 10.18 -12.79 10.73
N GLY A 237 9.69 -13.80 10.00
CA GLY A 237 9.85 -15.21 10.29
C GLY A 237 8.90 -15.73 11.39
N LEU A 238 8.03 -14.89 11.95
CA LEU A 238 6.96 -15.34 12.85
C LEU A 238 5.91 -16.09 12.03
N VAL A 239 5.63 -17.33 12.41
CA VAL A 239 4.67 -18.18 11.71
C VAL A 239 3.38 -18.31 12.50
N PRO A 240 2.22 -18.56 11.85
CA PRO A 240 0.99 -18.86 12.57
C PRO A 240 1.17 -20.02 13.54
N ASP A 241 0.79 -19.82 14.78
CA ASP A 241 0.91 -20.84 15.86
C ASP A 241 -0.12 -21.97 15.69
N VAL A 242 -1.27 -21.66 15.08
CA VAL A 242 -2.33 -22.60 14.71
C VAL A 242 -2.86 -22.28 13.33
N PRO A 243 -3.46 -23.25 12.60
CA PRO A 243 -4.15 -22.96 11.34
C PRO A 243 -5.19 -21.87 11.51
N GLY A 244 -5.19 -20.87 10.63
CA GLY A 244 -6.11 -19.72 10.71
C GLY A 244 -5.76 -18.68 11.76
N MET A 245 -4.65 -18.82 12.46
CA MET A 245 -4.18 -17.90 13.53
C MET A 245 -5.02 -17.94 14.82
N HIS A 246 -4.50 -17.35 15.89
CA HIS A 246 -5.29 -17.06 17.08
C HIS A 246 -6.08 -15.76 16.88
N GLY A 247 -7.33 -15.75 17.31
CA GLY A 247 -8.23 -14.60 17.28
C GLY A 247 -8.99 -14.45 18.60
N PRO A 248 -8.30 -14.28 19.75
CA PRO A 248 -8.99 -14.15 21.03
C PRO A 248 -9.71 -12.81 21.11
N THR A 249 -10.84 -12.80 21.84
CA THR A 249 -11.44 -11.56 22.30
C THR A 249 -10.67 -11.09 23.52
N ALA A 250 -10.06 -9.92 23.46
CA ALA A 250 -9.27 -9.35 24.54
C ALA A 250 -9.23 -7.82 24.45
N THR A 251 -9.12 -7.15 25.57
CA THR A 251 -8.77 -5.73 25.64
C THR A 251 -7.25 -5.55 25.45
N LEU A 252 -6.80 -4.33 25.22
CA LEU A 252 -5.36 -4.04 25.13
C LEU A 252 -4.59 -4.42 26.39
N GLU A 253 -5.21 -4.26 27.55
CA GLU A 253 -4.62 -4.59 28.86
C GLU A 253 -4.46 -6.11 29.04
N GLU A 254 -5.38 -6.89 28.47
CA GLU A 254 -5.38 -8.36 28.57
C GLU A 254 -4.45 -9.03 27.55
N LEU A 255 -4.07 -8.33 26.45
CA LEU A 255 -3.32 -8.94 25.35
C LEU A 255 -2.05 -9.66 25.81
N ALA A 256 -1.29 -9.08 26.73
CA ALA A 256 -0.03 -9.67 27.19
C ALA A 256 -0.26 -10.97 27.96
N SER A 257 -1.35 -11.08 28.73
CA SER A 257 -1.69 -12.30 29.48
C SER A 257 -2.37 -13.36 28.63
N VAL A 258 -3.10 -12.95 27.59
CA VAL A 258 -3.78 -13.86 26.66
C VAL A 258 -2.80 -14.40 25.60
N LEU A 259 -2.02 -13.53 24.97
CA LEU A 259 -1.07 -13.89 23.93
C LEU A 259 0.33 -14.21 24.48
N CYS A 260 0.38 -14.96 25.57
CA CYS A 260 1.62 -15.54 26.08
C CYS A 260 1.58 -17.08 25.96
N PRO A 261 2.72 -17.78 26.19
CA PRO A 261 2.78 -19.23 26.14
C PRO A 261 1.80 -19.90 27.11
N LYS A 262 1.28 -21.07 26.73
CA LYS A 262 0.41 -21.88 27.61
C LYS A 262 1.03 -22.19 28.97
N ALA A 263 2.35 -22.34 29.01
CA ALA A 263 3.09 -22.54 30.26
C ALA A 263 2.94 -21.36 31.22
N ASP A 264 2.70 -20.16 30.70
CA ASP A 264 2.53 -18.92 31.45
C ASP A 264 1.04 -18.52 31.60
N GLY A 265 0.11 -19.41 31.24
CA GLY A 265 -1.32 -19.23 31.36
C GLY A 265 -2.03 -18.66 30.13
N GLY A 266 -1.33 -18.40 29.03
CA GLY A 266 -1.89 -17.90 27.78
C GLY A 266 -2.32 -18.98 26.79
N ILE A 267 -2.44 -18.60 25.50
CA ILE A 267 -2.97 -19.48 24.45
C ILE A 267 -1.93 -19.97 23.44
N LEU A 268 -0.71 -19.42 23.44
CA LEU A 268 0.30 -19.77 22.44
C LEU A 268 0.89 -21.17 22.73
N ASN A 269 1.01 -21.99 21.68
CA ASN A 269 1.64 -23.31 21.76
C ASN A 269 3.17 -23.24 21.77
N ARG A 270 3.73 -22.19 21.18
CA ARG A 270 5.17 -21.96 21.01
C ARG A 270 5.56 -20.57 21.52
N LYS A 271 6.86 -20.43 21.82
CA LYS A 271 7.50 -19.14 22.02
C LYS A 271 7.88 -18.53 20.68
#